data_a66b143aa723f1d585a7a123b89b837c
#
_entry.id   a66b143aa723f1d585a7a123b89b837c
#
_cell.length_a   1.000
_cell.length_b   1.000
_cell.length_c   1.000
_cell.angle_alpha   90.00
_cell.angle_beta   90.00
_cell.angle_gamma   90.00
#
_symmetry.space_group_name_H-M   'P 1'
#
loop_
_entity.id
_entity.type
_entity.pdbx_description
1 polymer ?
#
loop_
_entity_poly.entity_id
_entity_poly.type
_entity_poly.pdbx_seq_one_letter_code
_entity_poly.pdbx_strand_id
1 'polypeptide(L)'
;MKICILGDTHLGARGDSIDFHNYFEKFYDQIFFPYLVENNIKVVFQMGDLFDRRKFINFNSLYLARKYFFDKLKQHDITLYALVGNHDVAYKNTLEVNSPNLLLKGYDNIKIYDEFETVDFDGIKVDVVPWICDENEADIFAKIKDSKAQICFGHFEISGFEMDRGNVCEVGIDKQALSKYDIVLTGHFHHKSNDGNITYVGTPYEMTWADFNDTKGFHIFDTDTR
;
A
#
# COMPACT_ATOMS: atom_id res chain seq x y z
N MET A 1 -7.66 0.41 18.39
CA MET A 1 -7.29 1.65 17.66
C MET A 1 -7.75 1.59 16.20
N LYS A 2 -7.86 2.77 15.52
CA LYS A 2 -8.19 2.81 14.09
C LYS A 2 -6.95 3.07 13.24
N ILE A 3 -6.78 2.28 12.18
CA ILE A 3 -5.71 2.39 11.19
C ILE A 3 -6.35 2.70 9.84
N CYS A 4 -5.91 3.75 9.16
CA CYS A 4 -6.31 4.01 7.79
C CYS A 4 -5.46 3.14 6.85
N ILE A 5 -6.11 2.30 6.06
CA ILE A 5 -5.46 1.48 5.03
C ILE A 5 -5.59 2.20 3.70
N LEU A 6 -4.47 2.56 3.12
CA LEU A 6 -4.37 3.31 1.87
C LEU A 6 -3.72 2.41 0.82
N GLY A 7 -4.41 2.14 -0.26
CA GLY A 7 -3.88 1.35 -1.37
C GLY A 7 -2.84 2.07 -2.20
N ASP A 8 -2.54 1.54 -3.35
CA ASP A 8 -1.52 1.98 -4.28
C ASP A 8 -1.72 3.44 -4.70
N THR A 9 -0.77 4.30 -4.36
CA THR A 9 -0.91 5.75 -4.57
C THR A 9 -0.28 6.24 -5.86
N HIS A 10 0.70 5.52 -6.40
CA HIS A 10 1.37 5.83 -7.67
C HIS A 10 1.69 7.31 -7.85
N LEU A 11 2.35 7.92 -6.86
CA LEU A 11 2.74 9.33 -6.92
C LEU A 11 3.65 9.58 -8.12
N GLY A 12 3.23 10.48 -9.03
CA GLY A 12 3.85 10.68 -10.34
C GLY A 12 3.19 9.91 -11.49
N ALA A 13 1.99 9.34 -11.26
CA ALA A 13 1.22 8.64 -12.29
C ALA A 13 0.98 9.46 -13.56
N ARG A 14 0.70 8.76 -14.66
CA ARG A 14 0.42 9.32 -15.99
C ARG A 14 1.54 10.23 -16.51
N GLY A 15 2.79 9.80 -16.30
CA GLY A 15 3.94 10.51 -16.83
C GLY A 15 4.26 11.80 -16.08
N ASP A 16 4.06 11.82 -14.78
CA ASP A 16 4.25 13.00 -13.92
C ASP A 16 3.30 14.17 -14.27
N SER A 17 2.08 13.85 -14.68
CA SER A 17 1.09 14.83 -15.10
C SER A 17 0.72 15.79 -13.96
N ILE A 18 0.81 17.08 -14.24
CA ILE A 18 0.41 18.14 -13.29
C ILE A 18 -1.09 18.08 -13.00
N ASP A 19 -1.91 17.70 -13.97
CA ASP A 19 -3.36 17.57 -13.76
C ASP A 19 -3.66 16.44 -12.77
N PHE A 20 -2.91 15.32 -12.84
CA PHE A 20 -3.03 14.25 -11.86
C PHE A 20 -2.50 14.66 -10.48
N HIS A 21 -1.40 15.38 -10.39
CA HIS A 21 -0.94 15.93 -9.12
C HIS A 21 -1.96 16.87 -8.49
N ASN A 22 -2.59 17.76 -9.26
CA ASN A 22 -3.65 18.64 -8.78
C ASN A 22 -4.90 17.86 -8.33
N TYR A 23 -5.22 16.76 -9.03
CA TYR A 23 -6.31 15.88 -8.66
C TYR A 23 -6.02 15.12 -7.35
N PHE A 24 -4.81 14.58 -7.19
CA PHE A 24 -4.38 13.92 -5.96
C PHE A 24 -4.33 14.90 -4.78
N GLU A 25 -3.78 16.11 -4.97
CA GLU A 25 -3.78 17.15 -3.94
C GLU A 25 -5.21 17.45 -3.45
N LYS A 26 -6.19 17.55 -4.36
CA LYS A 26 -7.60 17.73 -3.98
C LYS A 26 -8.14 16.57 -3.13
N PHE A 27 -7.83 15.33 -3.49
CA PHE A 27 -8.23 14.17 -2.70
C PHE A 27 -7.65 14.23 -1.29
N TYR A 28 -6.34 14.49 -1.16
CA TYR A 28 -5.70 14.59 0.15
C TYR A 28 -6.26 15.75 0.97
N ASP A 29 -6.46 16.92 0.37
CA ASP A 29 -6.88 18.14 1.06
C ASP A 29 -8.35 18.15 1.45
N GLN A 30 -9.22 17.60 0.60
CA GLN A 30 -10.65 17.74 0.76
C GLN A 30 -11.32 16.50 1.35
N ILE A 31 -10.67 15.32 1.27
CA ILE A 31 -11.26 14.05 1.69
C ILE A 31 -10.37 13.37 2.74
N PHE A 32 -9.12 13.06 2.39
CA PHE A 32 -8.27 12.18 3.18
C PHE A 32 -7.88 12.79 4.53
N PHE A 33 -7.17 13.91 4.55
CA PHE A 33 -6.73 14.54 5.79
C PHE A 33 -7.88 15.06 6.67
N PRO A 34 -8.94 15.70 6.13
CA PRO A 34 -10.09 16.06 6.93
C PRO A 34 -10.71 14.87 7.64
N TYR A 35 -10.89 13.73 6.95
CA TYR A 35 -11.42 12.52 7.55
C TYR A 35 -10.54 11.98 8.68
N LEU A 36 -9.21 11.90 8.46
CA LEU A 36 -8.28 11.40 9.49
C LEU A 36 -8.28 12.30 10.75
N VAL A 37 -8.28 13.61 10.56
CA VAL A 37 -8.31 14.59 11.66
C VAL A 37 -9.63 14.52 12.42
N GLU A 38 -10.77 14.55 11.73
CA GLU A 38 -12.09 14.48 12.35
C GLU A 38 -12.29 13.20 13.17
N ASN A 39 -11.77 12.07 12.69
CA ASN A 39 -11.87 10.76 13.35
C ASN A 39 -10.69 10.43 14.28
N ASN A 40 -9.76 11.39 14.50
CA ASN A 40 -8.54 11.22 15.33
C ASN A 40 -7.72 9.98 14.94
N ILE A 41 -7.57 9.71 13.64
CA ILE A 41 -6.78 8.60 13.13
C ILE A 41 -5.33 9.06 12.99
N LYS A 42 -4.41 8.40 13.71
CA LYS A 42 -2.99 8.77 13.79
C LYS A 42 -2.07 7.78 13.10
N VAL A 43 -2.61 6.74 12.49
CA VAL A 43 -1.87 5.71 11.79
C VAL A 43 -2.44 5.51 10.40
N VAL A 44 -1.57 5.62 9.40
CA VAL A 44 -1.86 5.26 8.00
C VAL A 44 -0.94 4.09 7.64
N PHE A 45 -1.52 3.06 7.07
CA PHE A 45 -0.79 1.94 6.47
C PHE A 45 -0.99 1.98 4.95
N GLN A 46 0.07 2.27 4.22
CA GLN A 46 0.08 2.31 2.75
C GLN A 46 0.59 0.97 2.21
N MET A 47 -0.15 0.41 1.28
CA MET A 47 -0.09 -1.00 0.91
C MET A 47 0.90 -1.32 -0.24
N GLY A 48 1.88 -0.45 -0.50
CA GLY A 48 2.87 -0.60 -1.58
C GLY A 48 2.53 0.22 -2.82
N ASP A 49 3.44 0.28 -3.78
CA ASP A 49 3.36 1.10 -4.98
C ASP A 49 3.11 2.58 -4.64
N LEU A 50 3.97 3.10 -3.75
CA LEU A 50 3.90 4.48 -3.30
C LEU A 50 4.22 5.45 -4.45
N PHE A 51 5.23 5.12 -5.27
CA PHE A 51 5.61 5.87 -6.46
C PHE A 51 5.29 5.10 -7.74
N ASP A 52 5.02 5.83 -8.83
CA ASP A 52 4.61 5.22 -10.09
C ASP A 52 5.76 4.55 -10.87
N ARG A 53 6.99 5.07 -10.74
CA ARG A 53 8.11 4.68 -11.58
C ARG A 53 9.25 4.03 -10.83
N ARG A 54 9.72 2.90 -11.35
CA ARG A 54 10.74 2.04 -10.73
C ARG A 54 12.13 2.65 -10.61
N LYS A 55 12.64 3.32 -11.66
CA LYS A 55 14.08 3.64 -11.81
C LYS A 55 14.42 5.10 -11.60
N PHE A 56 13.46 5.98 -11.58
CA PHE A 56 13.68 7.41 -11.42
C PHE A 56 12.42 8.10 -10.92
N ILE A 57 12.61 9.25 -10.33
CA ILE A 57 11.52 10.15 -9.94
C ILE A 57 11.73 11.52 -10.56
N ASN A 58 10.66 12.12 -11.04
CA ASN A 58 10.67 13.51 -11.44
C ASN A 58 10.76 14.40 -10.18
N PHE A 59 11.69 15.35 -10.16
CA PHE A 59 11.89 16.23 -9.00
C PHE A 59 10.66 17.05 -8.64
N ASN A 60 9.88 17.50 -9.65
CA ASN A 60 8.63 18.21 -9.38
C ASN A 60 7.58 17.29 -8.76
N SER A 61 7.46 16.04 -9.23
CA SER A 61 6.56 15.05 -8.64
C SER A 61 6.93 14.74 -7.19
N LEU A 62 8.21 14.59 -6.88
CA LEU A 62 8.68 14.42 -5.51
C LEU A 62 8.36 15.63 -4.64
N TYR A 63 8.61 16.85 -5.14
CA TYR A 63 8.29 18.09 -4.43
C TYR A 63 6.79 18.21 -4.13
N LEU A 64 5.94 17.95 -5.12
CA LEU A 64 4.49 18.00 -4.96
C LEU A 64 3.98 16.91 -4.00
N ALA A 65 4.47 15.67 -4.14
CA ALA A 65 4.13 14.58 -3.23
C ALA A 65 4.51 14.89 -1.77
N ARG A 66 5.68 15.49 -1.54
CA ARG A 66 6.05 15.97 -0.21
C ARG A 66 5.06 16.99 0.30
N LYS A 67 4.77 18.03 -0.49
CA LYS A 67 3.88 19.13 -0.12
C LYS A 67 2.47 18.67 0.26
N TYR A 68 1.82 17.83 -0.58
CA TYR A 68 0.41 17.49 -0.36
C TYR A 68 0.19 16.20 0.44
N PHE A 69 1.23 15.37 0.63
CA PHE A 69 1.08 14.11 1.36
C PHE A 69 2.04 13.98 2.54
N PHE A 70 3.35 13.82 2.32
CA PHE A 70 4.30 13.48 3.40
C PHE A 70 4.44 14.57 4.46
N ASP A 71 4.56 15.84 4.06
CA ASP A 71 4.67 16.96 4.99
C ASP A 71 3.38 17.17 5.78
N LYS A 72 2.23 16.88 5.18
CA LYS A 72 0.94 16.93 5.86
C LYS A 72 0.76 15.81 6.88
N LEU A 73 1.22 14.58 6.58
CA LEU A 73 1.25 13.52 7.59
C LEU A 73 2.03 13.97 8.83
N LYS A 74 3.22 14.56 8.63
CA LYS A 74 4.02 15.10 9.73
C LYS A 74 3.33 16.27 10.44
N GLN A 75 2.72 17.19 9.70
CA GLN A 75 2.00 18.34 10.26
C GLN A 75 0.82 17.91 11.15
N HIS A 76 0.13 16.82 10.82
CA HIS A 76 -1.00 16.29 11.59
C HIS A 76 -0.62 15.25 12.64
N ASP A 77 0.69 15.03 12.86
CA ASP A 77 1.19 14.02 13.79
C ASP A 77 0.65 12.62 13.47
N ILE A 78 0.71 12.25 12.18
CA ILE A 78 0.27 10.96 11.66
C ILE A 78 1.49 10.14 11.28
N THR A 79 1.56 8.90 11.78
CA THR A 79 2.59 7.94 11.40
C THR A 79 2.17 7.20 10.14
N LEU A 80 3.08 7.16 9.16
CA LEU A 80 2.94 6.36 7.96
C LEU A 80 3.76 5.07 8.07
N TYR A 81 3.10 3.95 7.91
CA TYR A 81 3.72 2.65 7.63
C TYR A 81 3.54 2.37 6.15
N ALA A 82 4.61 2.14 5.41
CA ALA A 82 4.53 1.92 3.97
C ALA A 82 5.23 0.63 3.57
N LEU A 83 4.53 -0.21 2.82
CA LEU A 83 5.12 -1.37 2.15
C LEU A 83 5.91 -0.94 0.92
N VAL A 84 6.92 -1.72 0.57
CA VAL A 84 7.57 -1.63 -0.73
C VAL A 84 6.81 -2.52 -1.70
N GLY A 85 6.22 -1.90 -2.73
CA GLY A 85 5.54 -2.57 -3.84
C GLY A 85 6.45 -2.78 -5.05
N ASN A 86 5.91 -3.39 -6.10
CA ASN A 86 6.69 -3.71 -7.31
C ASN A 86 7.05 -2.48 -8.16
N HIS A 87 6.33 -1.37 -8.04
CA HIS A 87 6.70 -0.09 -8.68
C HIS A 87 7.74 0.69 -7.89
N ASP A 88 7.92 0.38 -6.62
CA ASP A 88 8.88 1.08 -5.77
C ASP A 88 10.33 0.58 -5.94
N VAL A 89 10.55 -0.58 -6.57
CA VAL A 89 11.87 -1.22 -6.69
C VAL A 89 12.54 -0.95 -8.04
N ALA A 90 13.84 -0.73 -8.02
CA ALA A 90 14.62 -0.48 -9.24
C ALA A 90 14.76 -1.75 -10.11
N TYR A 91 14.86 -2.91 -9.47
CA TYR A 91 15.05 -4.22 -10.10
C TYR A 91 13.91 -5.16 -9.72
N LYS A 92 13.49 -6.02 -10.65
CA LYS A 92 12.35 -6.91 -10.44
C LYS A 92 12.59 -8.04 -9.44
N ASN A 93 13.84 -8.43 -9.26
CA ASN A 93 14.26 -9.61 -8.51
C ASN A 93 14.78 -9.32 -7.10
N THR A 94 14.85 -8.06 -6.68
CA THR A 94 15.36 -7.65 -5.36
C THR A 94 14.70 -6.37 -4.88
N LEU A 95 14.57 -6.20 -3.56
CA LEU A 95 14.07 -5.00 -2.91
C LEU A 95 15.20 -4.08 -2.40
N GLU A 96 16.47 -4.44 -2.60
CA GLU A 96 17.64 -3.72 -2.07
C GLU A 96 17.64 -2.24 -2.44
N VAL A 97 17.28 -1.92 -3.69
CA VAL A 97 17.20 -0.53 -4.16
C VAL A 97 15.74 -0.16 -4.40
N ASN A 98 15.14 0.53 -3.42
CA ASN A 98 13.75 0.96 -3.47
C ASN A 98 13.59 2.45 -3.20
N SER A 99 12.61 3.06 -3.86
CA SER A 99 12.37 4.50 -3.81
C SER A 99 11.92 4.99 -2.43
N PRO A 100 11.05 4.30 -1.66
CA PRO A 100 10.65 4.76 -0.33
C PRO A 100 11.84 4.94 0.62
N ASN A 101 12.72 3.94 0.71
CA ASN A 101 13.92 4.03 1.55
C ASN A 101 14.87 5.14 1.12
N LEU A 102 15.06 5.36 -0.18
CA LEU A 102 15.95 6.39 -0.70
C LEU A 102 15.41 7.80 -0.48
N LEU A 103 14.09 7.99 -0.62
CA LEU A 103 13.48 9.33 -0.70
C LEU A 103 12.89 9.83 0.62
N LEU A 104 12.55 8.92 1.55
CA LEU A 104 11.78 9.25 2.74
C LEU A 104 12.57 9.13 4.06
N LYS A 105 13.85 8.79 4.03
CA LYS A 105 14.73 8.71 5.22
C LYS A 105 14.73 9.95 6.13
N GLY A 106 14.37 11.13 5.60
CA GLY A 106 14.32 12.37 6.36
C GLY A 106 13.07 12.56 7.23
N TYR A 107 12.09 11.66 7.11
CA TYR A 107 10.84 11.71 7.88
C TYR A 107 10.91 10.75 9.07
N ASP A 108 10.82 11.28 10.28
CA ASP A 108 10.84 10.53 11.54
C ASP A 108 9.51 9.85 11.87
N ASN A 109 8.43 10.24 11.18
CA ASN A 109 7.10 9.67 11.29
C ASN A 109 6.77 8.67 10.15
N ILE A 110 7.75 8.24 9.36
CA ILE A 110 7.55 7.26 8.28
C ILE A 110 8.40 6.01 8.55
N LYS A 111 7.78 4.85 8.56
CA LYS A 111 8.43 3.54 8.63
C LYS A 111 8.19 2.77 7.33
N ILE A 112 9.28 2.32 6.70
CA ILE A 112 9.24 1.57 5.44
C ILE A 112 9.47 0.09 5.75
N TYR A 113 8.68 -0.77 5.12
CA TYR A 113 8.79 -2.21 5.19
C TYR A 113 9.20 -2.77 3.83
N ASP A 114 10.46 -3.16 3.71
CA ASP A 114 11.07 -3.86 2.56
C ASP A 114 11.46 -5.30 2.90
N GLU A 115 11.19 -5.72 4.15
CA GLU A 115 11.33 -7.09 4.62
C GLU A 115 10.05 -7.54 5.33
N PHE A 116 9.87 -8.85 5.50
CA PHE A 116 8.81 -9.40 6.33
C PHE A 116 9.04 -9.02 7.79
N GLU A 117 8.04 -8.38 8.39
CA GLU A 117 8.00 -8.10 9.83
C GLU A 117 6.63 -8.47 10.44
N THR A 118 6.61 -8.79 11.73
CA THR A 118 5.37 -8.86 12.52
C THR A 118 5.29 -7.62 13.39
N VAL A 119 4.27 -6.80 13.19
CA VAL A 119 4.04 -5.54 13.90
C VAL A 119 2.90 -5.70 14.88
N ASP A 120 3.03 -5.09 16.05
CA ASP A 120 1.97 -5.05 17.05
C ASP A 120 1.24 -3.70 16.97
N PHE A 121 -0.05 -3.75 16.65
CA PHE A 121 -0.95 -2.61 16.67
C PHE A 121 -1.96 -2.78 17.80
N ASP A 122 -1.66 -2.20 18.97
CA ASP A 122 -2.55 -2.21 20.14
C ASP A 122 -2.92 -3.63 20.60
N GLY A 123 -1.92 -4.51 20.64
CA GLY A 123 -2.08 -5.93 21.01
C GLY A 123 -2.49 -6.85 19.85
N ILE A 124 -2.75 -6.32 18.67
CA ILE A 124 -3.05 -7.11 17.46
C ILE A 124 -1.78 -7.27 16.64
N LYS A 125 -1.34 -8.51 16.48
CA LYS A 125 -0.17 -8.83 15.64
C LYS A 125 -0.59 -8.93 14.17
N VAL A 126 0.09 -8.15 13.35
CA VAL A 126 -0.09 -8.10 11.90
C VAL A 126 1.22 -8.46 11.23
N ASP A 127 1.22 -9.47 10.38
CA ASP A 127 2.34 -9.74 9.49
C ASP A 127 2.31 -8.74 8.34
N VAL A 128 3.44 -8.09 8.11
CA VAL A 128 3.63 -7.07 7.10
C VAL A 128 4.57 -7.63 6.05
N VAL A 129 4.09 -7.77 4.82
CA VAL A 129 4.78 -8.49 3.75
C VAL A 129 4.94 -7.59 2.53
N PRO A 130 6.17 -7.17 2.19
CA PRO A 130 6.43 -6.38 0.99
C PRO A 130 6.25 -7.20 -0.27
N TRP A 131 6.51 -6.60 -1.44
CA TRP A 131 6.53 -7.29 -2.72
C TRP A 131 7.39 -8.56 -2.67
N ILE A 132 6.82 -9.67 -3.14
CA ILE A 132 7.52 -10.96 -3.24
C ILE A 132 8.24 -11.03 -4.59
N CYS A 133 9.52 -11.34 -4.56
CA CYS A 133 10.36 -11.52 -5.74
C CYS A 133 11.31 -12.71 -5.55
N ASP A 134 12.07 -13.08 -6.59
CA ASP A 134 12.93 -14.27 -6.59
C ASP A 134 13.87 -14.33 -5.39
N GLU A 135 14.38 -13.17 -4.92
CA GLU A 135 15.35 -13.11 -3.82
C GLU A 135 14.73 -13.44 -2.46
N ASN A 136 13.51 -13.03 -2.21
CA ASN A 136 12.87 -13.09 -0.88
C ASN A 136 11.75 -14.13 -0.74
N GLU A 137 11.31 -14.74 -1.85
CA GLU A 137 10.14 -15.62 -1.89
C GLU A 137 10.22 -16.76 -0.87
N ALA A 138 11.32 -17.52 -0.89
CA ALA A 138 11.48 -18.69 -0.03
C ALA A 138 11.50 -18.31 1.47
N ASP A 139 12.17 -17.21 1.82
CA ASP A 139 12.25 -16.70 3.19
C ASP A 139 10.89 -16.17 3.67
N ILE A 140 10.18 -15.43 2.84
CA ILE A 140 8.85 -14.90 3.16
C ILE A 140 7.87 -16.04 3.42
N PHE A 141 7.79 -17.07 2.57
CA PHE A 141 6.88 -18.18 2.79
C PHE A 141 7.24 -19.02 4.01
N ALA A 142 8.52 -19.17 4.33
CA ALA A 142 8.94 -19.80 5.58
C ALA A 142 8.47 -18.99 6.80
N LYS A 143 8.65 -17.67 6.79
CA LYS A 143 8.20 -16.76 7.86
C LYS A 143 6.67 -16.73 7.99
N ILE A 144 5.93 -16.68 6.87
CA ILE A 144 4.47 -16.79 6.87
C ILE A 144 4.05 -18.08 7.58
N LYS A 145 4.63 -19.21 7.21
CA LYS A 145 4.30 -20.52 7.81
C LYS A 145 4.51 -20.55 9.31
N ASP A 146 5.60 -19.96 9.80
CA ASP A 146 6.01 -20.02 11.21
C ASP A 146 5.32 -18.95 12.08
N SER A 147 4.84 -17.87 11.48
CA SER A 147 4.18 -16.77 12.19
C SER A 147 2.93 -17.22 12.94
N LYS A 148 2.59 -16.50 14.01
CA LYS A 148 1.37 -16.68 14.82
C LYS A 148 0.36 -15.54 14.65
N ALA A 149 0.65 -14.57 13.78
CA ALA A 149 -0.30 -13.52 13.45
C ALA A 149 -1.52 -14.09 12.73
N GLN A 150 -2.68 -13.51 12.99
CA GLN A 150 -3.95 -13.84 12.34
C GLN A 150 -4.31 -12.88 11.21
N ILE A 151 -3.55 -11.77 11.10
CA ILE A 151 -3.79 -10.71 10.14
C ILE A 151 -2.53 -10.49 9.32
N CYS A 152 -2.69 -10.27 8.03
CA CYS A 152 -1.61 -9.97 7.12
C CYS A 152 -1.95 -8.73 6.28
N PHE A 153 -1.00 -7.79 6.21
CA PHE A 153 -1.00 -6.67 5.27
C PHE A 153 0.13 -6.91 4.27
N GLY A 154 -0.19 -6.91 2.99
CA GLY A 154 0.78 -7.26 1.98
C GLY A 154 0.64 -6.51 0.65
N HIS A 155 1.60 -6.73 -0.24
CA HIS A 155 1.54 -6.28 -1.63
C HIS A 155 1.72 -7.49 -2.54
N PHE A 156 0.61 -8.15 -2.88
CA PHE A 156 0.63 -9.47 -3.49
C PHE A 156 0.06 -9.48 -4.91
N GLU A 157 0.66 -10.30 -5.78
CA GLU A 157 0.05 -10.76 -7.02
C GLU A 157 -0.53 -12.15 -6.78
N ILE A 158 -1.87 -12.27 -6.71
CA ILE A 158 -2.55 -13.53 -6.37
C ILE A 158 -3.37 -14.01 -7.56
N SER A 159 -3.17 -15.28 -7.94
CA SER A 159 -3.94 -15.89 -9.02
C SER A 159 -5.43 -16.02 -8.66
N GLY A 160 -6.29 -15.80 -9.66
CA GLY A 160 -7.74 -15.91 -9.53
C GLY A 160 -8.47 -14.62 -9.17
N PHE A 161 -7.75 -13.52 -8.86
CA PHE A 161 -8.36 -12.22 -8.62
C PHE A 161 -8.44 -11.35 -9.89
N GLU A 162 -9.42 -10.47 -9.97
CA GLU A 162 -9.50 -9.46 -11.02
C GLU A 162 -8.46 -8.36 -10.81
N MET A 163 -7.59 -8.15 -11.81
CA MET A 163 -6.64 -7.04 -11.85
C MET A 163 -7.33 -5.72 -12.20
N ASP A 164 -8.23 -5.81 -13.17
CA ASP A 164 -9.16 -4.78 -13.63
C ASP A 164 -10.42 -5.46 -14.18
N ARG A 165 -11.41 -4.68 -14.65
CA ARG A 165 -12.70 -5.24 -15.12
C ARG A 165 -12.55 -6.30 -16.20
N GLY A 166 -12.82 -7.53 -15.83
CA GLY A 166 -12.85 -8.70 -16.72
C GLY A 166 -11.48 -9.33 -17.00
N ASN A 167 -10.42 -8.80 -16.44
CA ASN A 167 -9.08 -9.36 -16.52
C ASN A 167 -8.71 -10.07 -15.21
N VAL A 168 -8.75 -11.39 -15.23
CA VAL A 168 -8.35 -12.21 -14.08
C VAL A 168 -6.86 -12.52 -14.17
N CYS A 169 -6.15 -12.39 -13.05
CA CYS A 169 -4.76 -12.80 -12.91
C CYS A 169 -4.65 -14.33 -12.98
N GLU A 170 -3.96 -14.84 -13.99
CA GLU A 170 -3.74 -16.28 -14.16
C GLU A 170 -2.42 -16.77 -13.52
N VAL A 171 -1.55 -15.83 -13.18
CA VAL A 171 -0.23 -16.08 -12.57
C VAL A 171 -0.20 -15.52 -11.16
N GLY A 172 0.92 -15.69 -10.45
CA GLY A 172 1.07 -15.18 -9.09
C GLY A 172 0.99 -16.28 -8.04
N ILE A 173 0.93 -15.89 -6.79
CA ILE A 173 0.89 -16.83 -5.66
C ILE A 173 -0.49 -17.50 -5.55
N ASP A 174 -0.50 -18.75 -5.11
CA ASP A 174 -1.74 -19.43 -4.76
C ASP A 174 -2.31 -18.84 -3.47
N LYS A 175 -3.61 -18.48 -3.48
CA LYS A 175 -4.31 -17.97 -2.30
C LYS A 175 -4.24 -18.89 -1.08
N GLN A 176 -4.02 -20.20 -1.28
CA GLN A 176 -3.84 -21.15 -0.20
C GLN A 176 -2.63 -20.85 0.69
N ALA A 177 -1.60 -20.19 0.15
CA ALA A 177 -0.43 -19.76 0.93
C ALA A 177 -0.80 -18.76 2.06
N LEU A 178 -1.92 -18.06 1.90
CA LEU A 178 -2.43 -17.06 2.84
C LEU A 178 -3.64 -17.55 3.66
N SER A 179 -4.04 -18.82 3.50
CA SER A 179 -5.26 -19.39 4.14
C SER A 179 -5.20 -19.48 5.66
N LYS A 180 -4.01 -19.37 6.26
CA LYS A 180 -3.83 -19.37 7.72
C LYS A 180 -4.30 -18.06 8.39
N TYR A 181 -4.37 -16.96 7.65
CA TYR A 181 -4.80 -15.68 8.18
C TYR A 181 -6.32 -15.57 8.19
N ASP A 182 -6.87 -14.93 9.23
CA ASP A 182 -8.29 -14.60 9.31
C ASP A 182 -8.63 -13.44 8.37
N ILE A 183 -7.68 -12.49 8.22
CA ILE A 183 -7.81 -11.29 7.38
C ILE A 183 -6.50 -11.05 6.63
N VAL A 184 -6.60 -10.88 5.32
CA VAL A 184 -5.51 -10.41 4.46
C VAL A 184 -5.98 -9.16 3.73
N LEU A 185 -5.30 -8.04 3.94
CA LEU A 185 -5.47 -6.83 3.15
C LEU A 185 -4.25 -6.68 2.23
N THR A 186 -4.49 -6.41 0.95
CA THR A 186 -3.39 -6.33 -0.02
C THR A 186 -3.57 -5.18 -1.02
N GLY A 187 -2.44 -4.56 -1.41
CA GLY A 187 -2.32 -3.71 -2.59
C GLY A 187 -2.05 -4.53 -3.85
N HIS A 188 -1.53 -3.90 -4.87
CA HIS A 188 -1.14 -4.35 -6.19
C HIS A 188 -2.24 -4.27 -7.26
N PHE A 189 -3.41 -4.86 -7.05
CA PHE A 189 -4.52 -4.69 -8.00
C PHE A 189 -5.32 -3.43 -7.68
N HIS A 190 -5.56 -2.62 -8.71
CA HIS A 190 -6.19 -1.31 -8.57
C HIS A 190 -7.70 -1.39 -8.34
N HIS A 191 -8.31 -2.53 -8.71
CA HIS A 191 -9.72 -2.81 -8.46
C HIS A 191 -9.92 -3.37 -7.05
N LYS A 192 -10.89 -2.82 -6.32
CA LYS A 192 -11.28 -3.38 -5.02
C LYS A 192 -12.02 -4.70 -5.22
N SER A 193 -11.49 -5.78 -4.69
CA SER A 193 -12.09 -7.11 -4.78
C SER A 193 -11.89 -7.91 -3.49
N ASN A 194 -12.74 -8.93 -3.29
CA ASN A 194 -12.68 -9.79 -2.11
C ASN A 194 -12.98 -11.24 -2.50
N ASP A 195 -12.19 -12.16 -1.98
CA ASP A 195 -12.46 -13.60 -2.02
C ASP A 195 -12.01 -14.26 -0.71
N GLY A 196 -12.97 -14.78 0.05
CA GLY A 196 -12.73 -15.40 1.35
C GLY A 196 -12.16 -14.41 2.36
N ASN A 197 -10.97 -14.71 2.86
CA ASN A 197 -10.24 -13.89 3.84
C ASN A 197 -9.34 -12.82 3.20
N ILE A 198 -9.28 -12.74 1.87
CA ILE A 198 -8.38 -11.83 1.14
C ILE A 198 -9.17 -10.68 0.54
N THR A 199 -8.71 -9.45 0.78
CA THR A 199 -9.27 -8.23 0.22
C THR A 199 -8.18 -7.41 -0.46
N TYR A 200 -8.30 -7.18 -1.75
CA TYR A 200 -7.59 -6.12 -2.46
C TYR A 200 -8.24 -4.80 -2.13
N VAL A 201 -7.47 -3.87 -1.59
CA VAL A 201 -8.00 -2.58 -1.11
C VAL A 201 -8.27 -1.59 -2.25
N GLY A 202 -7.68 -1.83 -3.42
CA GLY A 202 -7.77 -0.95 -4.58
C GLY A 202 -6.99 0.35 -4.42
N THR A 203 -7.11 1.24 -5.41
CA THR A 203 -6.46 2.55 -5.40
C THR A 203 -7.35 3.61 -4.73
N PRO A 204 -6.77 4.67 -4.12
CA PRO A 204 -7.55 5.71 -3.45
C PRO A 204 -8.32 6.61 -4.42
N TYR A 205 -7.92 6.64 -5.68
CA TYR A 205 -8.49 7.49 -6.73
C TYR A 205 -8.33 6.83 -8.11
N GLU A 206 -9.07 7.34 -9.10
CA GLU A 206 -8.96 6.90 -10.50
C GLU A 206 -7.64 7.39 -11.13
N MET A 207 -6.92 6.50 -11.83
CA MET A 207 -5.67 6.81 -12.53
C MET A 207 -5.71 6.45 -14.01
N THR A 208 -6.58 5.54 -14.41
CA THR A 208 -6.74 5.05 -15.77
C THR A 208 -8.20 5.01 -16.19
N TRP A 209 -8.46 4.83 -17.48
CA TRP A 209 -9.83 4.62 -17.96
C TRP A 209 -10.47 3.31 -17.47
N ALA A 210 -9.67 2.31 -17.08
CA ALA A 210 -10.18 1.08 -16.48
C ALA A 210 -10.82 1.35 -15.10
N ASP A 211 -10.41 2.41 -14.43
CA ASP A 211 -10.94 2.81 -13.12
C ASP A 211 -12.30 3.54 -13.20
N PHE A 212 -12.80 3.84 -14.40
CA PHE A 212 -14.05 4.59 -14.58
C PHE A 212 -15.24 3.88 -13.94
N ASN A 213 -15.96 4.56 -13.06
CA ASN A 213 -17.05 4.00 -12.24
C ASN A 213 -16.62 2.86 -11.31
N ASP A 214 -15.35 2.76 -10.97
CA ASP A 214 -14.88 1.87 -9.92
C ASP A 214 -14.95 2.55 -8.55
N THR A 215 -15.19 1.77 -7.49
CA THR A 215 -15.23 2.31 -6.13
C THR A 215 -13.82 2.60 -5.65
N LYS A 216 -13.50 3.87 -5.46
CA LYS A 216 -12.19 4.34 -4.99
C LYS A 216 -12.27 4.94 -3.59
N GLY A 217 -11.15 4.90 -2.85
CA GLY A 217 -11.07 5.45 -1.50
C GLY A 217 -10.01 4.77 -0.66
N PHE A 218 -10.21 4.82 0.63
CA PHE A 218 -9.36 4.15 1.63
C PHE A 218 -10.25 3.38 2.61
N HIS A 219 -9.65 2.47 3.38
CA HIS A 219 -10.37 1.66 4.35
C HIS A 219 -9.97 2.06 5.77
N ILE A 220 -10.85 1.80 6.73
CA ILE A 220 -10.54 1.92 8.14
C ILE A 220 -10.55 0.53 8.76
N PHE A 221 -9.40 0.12 9.24
CA PHE A 221 -9.25 -1.09 10.04
C PHE A 221 -9.29 -0.72 11.52
N ASP A 222 -10.23 -1.30 12.26
CA ASP A 222 -10.35 -1.09 13.69
C ASP A 222 -9.85 -2.34 14.43
N THR A 223 -8.82 -2.20 15.27
CA THR A 223 -8.23 -3.32 16.01
C THR A 223 -9.21 -3.96 17.00
N ASP A 224 -10.24 -3.24 17.43
CA ASP A 224 -11.20 -3.74 18.42
C ASP A 224 -12.31 -4.59 17.77
N THR A 225 -12.72 -4.25 16.53
CA THR A 225 -13.85 -4.92 15.86
C THR A 225 -13.44 -5.80 14.69
N ARG A 226 -12.23 -5.56 14.16
CA ARG A 226 -11.61 -6.21 12.98
C ARG A 226 -12.39 -6.08 11.68
#